data_421ca064d4bdbd39a39434458bce54c5
#
_entry.id   421ca064d4bdbd39a39434458bce54c5
#
_cell.length_a   1.000
_cell.length_b   1.000
_cell.length_c   1.000
_cell.angle_alpha   90.00
_cell.angle_beta   90.00
_cell.angle_gamma   90.00
#
_symmetry.space_group_name_H-M   'P 1'
#
loop_
_entity.id
_entity.type
_entity.pdbx_description
1 polymer ?
#
loop_
_entity_poly.entity_id
_entity_poly.type
_entity_poly.pdbx_seq_one_letter_code
_entity_poly.pdbx_strand_id
1 'polypeptide(L)' 'MEWIKIKDKLPKQGSFVVAYKENGLVLGMYYNADREFMYGQLNQTTQVTHWQPLPDAPK' A
#
# COMPACT_ATOMS: atom_id res chain seq x y z
N MET A 1 -12.08 4.26 -8.55
CA MET A 1 -11.35 4.57 -7.31
C MET A 1 -10.13 5.41 -7.65
N GLU A 2 -9.84 6.37 -6.82
CA GLU A 2 -8.73 7.27 -7.08
C GLU A 2 -7.50 6.85 -6.30
N TRP A 3 -6.34 7.02 -6.91
CA TRP A 3 -5.07 6.80 -6.23
C TRP A 3 -4.79 7.96 -5.28
N ILE A 4 -4.32 7.62 -4.09
CA ILE A 4 -3.95 8.59 -3.07
C ILE A 4 -2.42 8.69 -3.05
N LYS A 5 -1.89 9.90 -3.16
CA LYS A 5 -0.44 10.09 -3.10
C LYS A 5 0.04 9.90 -1.66
N ILE A 6 1.12 9.16 -1.48
CA ILE A 6 1.62 8.90 -0.13
C ILE A 6 2.05 10.18 0.59
N LYS A 7 2.47 11.19 -0.15
CA LYS A 7 2.87 12.46 0.46
C LYS A 7 1.68 13.31 0.88
N ASP A 8 0.48 12.97 0.42
CA ASP A 8 -0.74 13.66 0.83
C ASP A 8 -1.40 12.97 2.02
N LYS A 9 -1.38 11.63 2.02
CA LYS A 9 -2.01 10.85 3.07
C LYS A 9 -1.42 9.46 3.07
N LEU A 10 -1.14 8.94 4.24
CA LEU A 10 -0.65 7.57 4.42
C LEU A 10 -1.80 6.64 4.80
N PRO A 11 -1.67 5.33 4.47
CA PRO A 11 -2.68 4.36 4.89
C PRO A 11 -2.69 4.22 6.40
N LYS A 12 -3.78 3.64 6.90
CA LYS A 12 -3.86 3.28 8.31
C LYS A 12 -2.87 2.16 8.60
N GLN A 13 -2.09 2.30 9.65
CA GLN A 13 -1.14 1.26 10.06
C GLN A 13 -1.89 -0.03 10.38
N GLY A 14 -1.34 -1.14 9.90
CA GLY A 14 -1.97 -2.44 10.08
C GLY A 14 -3.02 -2.78 9.05
N SER A 15 -3.07 -2.07 7.93
CA SER A 15 -4.06 -2.30 6.89
C SER A 15 -3.41 -2.85 5.62
N PHE A 16 -4.21 -3.58 4.84
CA PHE A 16 -3.80 -4.02 3.51
C PHE A 16 -4.30 -3.02 2.48
N VAL A 17 -3.44 -2.68 1.53
CA VAL A 17 -3.75 -1.69 0.50
C VAL A 17 -3.23 -2.16 -0.85
N VAL A 18 -3.73 -1.55 -1.92
CA VAL A 18 -3.13 -1.71 -3.24
C VAL A 18 -2.15 -0.55 -3.40
N ALA A 19 -0.91 -0.87 -3.72
CA ALA A 19 0.13 0.14 -3.83
C ALA A 19 0.68 0.21 -5.24
N TYR A 20 1.00 1.42 -5.69
CA TYR A 20 1.57 1.70 -6.99
C TYR A 20 3.01 2.15 -6.81
N LYS A 21 3.93 1.43 -7.40
CA LYS A 21 5.35 1.76 -7.31
C LYS A 21 5.77 2.67 -8.47
N GLU A 22 6.83 3.42 -8.27
CA GLU A 22 7.30 4.37 -9.28
C GLU A 22 7.71 3.70 -10.59
N ASN A 23 8.02 2.40 -10.55
CA ASN A 23 8.35 1.65 -11.78
C ASN A 23 7.10 1.14 -12.52
N GLY A 24 5.92 1.51 -12.07
CA GLY A 24 4.67 1.13 -12.71
C GLY A 24 4.04 -0.15 -12.18
N LEU A 25 4.63 -0.77 -11.19
CA LEU A 25 4.14 -2.03 -10.65
C LEU A 25 3.02 -1.76 -9.65
N VAL A 26 1.94 -2.54 -9.74
CA VAL A 26 0.79 -2.46 -8.84
C VAL A 26 0.70 -3.76 -8.06
N LEU A 27 0.75 -3.68 -6.74
CA LEU A 27 0.74 -4.85 -5.87
C LEU A 27 -0.13 -4.61 -4.64
N GLY A 28 -0.73 -5.69 -4.13
CA GLY A 28 -1.31 -5.66 -2.80
C GLY A 28 -0.20 -5.67 -1.77
N MET A 29 -0.27 -4.78 -0.79
CA MET A 29 0.76 -4.64 0.23
C MET A 29 0.16 -4.43 1.59
N TYR A 30 0.92 -4.77 2.62
CA TYR A 30 0.56 -4.54 4.01
C TYR A 30 1.34 -3.33 4.52
N TYR A 31 0.63 -2.36 5.08
CA TYR A 31 1.27 -1.19 5.69
C TYR A 31 1.40 -1.44 7.18
N ASN A 32 2.63 -1.66 7.65
CA ASN A 32 2.87 -2.10 9.02
C ASN A 32 2.98 -0.94 10.01
N ALA A 33 3.16 -1.29 11.28
CA ALA A 33 3.24 -0.30 12.36
C ALA A 33 4.51 0.55 12.28
N ASP A 34 5.51 0.10 11.54
CA ASP A 34 6.76 0.85 11.35
C ASP A 34 6.69 1.77 10.13
N ARG A 35 5.49 1.95 9.57
CA ARG A 35 5.24 2.79 8.41
C ARG A 35 5.98 2.32 7.17
N GLU A 36 6.01 1.02 6.98
CA GLU A 36 6.65 0.38 5.84
C GLU A 36 5.64 -0.39 5.02
N PHE A 37 5.78 -0.33 3.69
CA PHE A 37 4.96 -1.14 2.79
C PHE A 37 5.65 -2.48 2.61
N MET A 38 4.95 -3.55 2.98
CA MET A 38 5.50 -4.90 2.93
C MET A 38 4.71 -5.74 1.93
N TYR A 39 5.41 -6.54 1.15
CA TYR A 39 4.78 -7.51 0.27
C TYR A 39 5.51 -8.85 0.42
N GLY A 40 4.75 -9.95 0.32
CA GLY A 40 5.32 -11.24 0.67
C GLY A 40 5.59 -11.30 2.16
N GLN A 41 6.46 -12.20 2.58
CA GLN A 41 6.70 -12.42 4.00
C GLN A 41 7.73 -11.47 4.61
N LEU A 42 8.76 -11.13 3.86
CA LEU A 42 9.87 -10.36 4.39
C LEU A 42 10.30 -9.21 3.49
N ASN A 43 9.56 -8.96 2.43
CA ASN A 43 9.94 -7.94 1.46
C ASN A 43 9.40 -6.59 1.85
N GLN A 44 10.25 -5.59 1.81
CA GLN A 44 9.91 -4.21 2.08
C GLN A 44 10.17 -3.39 0.82
N THR A 45 9.32 -2.42 0.56
CA THR A 45 9.55 -1.52 -0.56
C THR A 45 9.42 -0.08 -0.11
N THR A 46 10.28 0.78 -0.64
CA THR A 46 10.27 2.21 -0.38
C THR A 46 9.90 3.02 -1.61
N GLN A 47 9.53 2.36 -2.70
CA GLN A 47 9.29 3.02 -3.99
C GLN A 47 7.81 3.21 -4.27
N VAL A 48 6.97 3.16 -3.26
CA VAL A 48 5.54 3.37 -3.40
C VAL A 48 5.26 4.87 -3.54
N THR A 49 4.52 5.23 -4.56
CA THR A 49 4.14 6.63 -4.79
C THR A 49 2.67 6.89 -4.50
N HIS A 50 1.83 5.89 -4.71
CA HIS A 50 0.39 5.99 -4.56
C HIS A 50 -0.16 4.73 -3.93
N TRP A 51 -1.35 4.84 -3.35
CA TRP A 51 -2.03 3.69 -2.77
C TRP A 51 -3.53 3.91 -2.82
N GLN A 52 -4.27 2.84 -2.64
CA GLN A 52 -5.71 2.92 -2.41
C GLN A 52 -6.13 1.74 -1.55
N PRO A 53 -7.20 1.89 -0.77
CA PRO A 53 -7.64 0.81 0.12
C PRO A 53 -8.16 -0.37 -0.69
N LEU A 54 -8.00 -1.57 -0.13
CA LEU A 54 -8.61 -2.76 -0.70
C LEU A 54 -10.12 -2.71 -0.45
N PRO A 55 -10.91 -3.26 -1.38
CA PRO A 55 -12.34 -3.39 -1.12
C PRO A 55 -12.59 -4.37 0.02
N ASP A 56 -13.73 -4.19 0.68
CA ASP A 56 -14.13 -5.11 1.73
C ASP A 56 -14.34 -6.50 1.17
N ALA A 57 -14.09 -7.51 2.01
CA ALA A 57 -14.32 -8.88 1.61
C ALA A 57 -15.80 -9.11 1.36
N PRO A 58 -16.14 -9.97 0.39
CA PRO A 58 -17.54 -10.32 0.16
C PRO A 58 -18.10 -11.05 1.38
N LYS A 59 -19.36 -10.82 1.64
CA LYS A 59 -20.05 -11.46 2.76
C LYS A 59 -21.05 -12.48 2.29
#